data_f49d152b07699b22c8a20943a92e018e
#
_entry.id   f49d152b07699b22c8a20943a92e018e
#
_cell.length_a   1.000
_cell.length_b   1.000
_cell.length_c   1.000
_cell.angle_alpha   90.00
_cell.angle_beta   90.00
_cell.angle_gamma   90.00
#
_symmetry.space_group_name_H-M   'P 1'
#
loop_
_entity.id
_entity.type
_entity.pdbx_description
1 polymer ?
#
loop_
_entity_poly.entity_id
_entity_poly.type
_entity_poly.pdbx_seq_one_letter_code
_entity_poly.pdbx_strand_id
1 'polypeptide(L)'
;MPTAFDFPTGQWHVDWSGRVARHNVVYKTPPDDPMRGMPIGNGRLGAIIWFEHSAIVWQTNRCDLFEDCPGDRFTNWGSEEEDKVSTLRHAGQARITFSLPVFDRFYLQDCHGELDIGTGVARLWVRSEFGFVSFEALIDYEADVLHFRLETELTEPDAPSVVLQRY
;
A
#
# COMPACT_ATOMS: atom_id res chain seq x y z
N MET A 1 28.31 9.45 27.12
CA MET A 1 27.35 8.87 26.20
C MET A 1 27.90 7.52 25.77
N PRO A 2 27.14 6.43 25.86
CA PRO A 2 27.62 5.15 25.35
C PRO A 2 27.91 5.32 23.86
N THR A 3 29.08 4.87 23.43
CA THR A 3 29.46 4.86 22.02
C THR A 3 28.57 3.85 21.29
N ALA A 4 28.01 4.22 20.14
CA ALA A 4 27.15 3.34 19.34
C ALA A 4 27.88 2.09 18.82
N PHE A 5 29.21 2.07 18.92
CA PHE A 5 30.08 0.96 18.53
C PHE A 5 30.91 0.50 19.72
N ASP A 6 30.86 -0.79 20.01
CA ASP A 6 31.68 -1.45 21.01
C ASP A 6 32.95 -2.00 20.35
N PHE A 7 34.06 -1.33 20.55
CA PHE A 7 35.36 -1.71 19.98
C PHE A 7 35.87 -3.11 20.43
N PRO A 8 35.67 -3.53 21.72
CA PRO A 8 36.10 -4.84 22.17
C PRO A 8 35.38 -5.99 21.49
N THR A 9 34.09 -5.85 21.20
CA THR A 9 33.27 -6.91 20.59
C THR A 9 33.06 -6.74 19.10
N GLY A 10 33.40 -5.56 18.54
CA GLY A 10 33.16 -5.21 17.15
C GLY A 10 31.66 -5.06 16.81
N GLN A 11 30.82 -4.85 17.82
CA GLN A 11 29.38 -4.78 17.62
C GLN A 11 28.83 -3.35 17.65
N TRP A 12 27.79 -3.13 16.83
CA TRP A 12 27.04 -1.90 16.85
C TRP A 12 25.85 -2.03 17.81
N HIS A 13 25.79 -1.16 18.80
CA HIS A 13 24.65 -1.01 19.72
C HIS A 13 23.75 0.13 19.26
N VAL A 14 23.11 -0.06 18.14
CA VAL A 14 22.19 0.93 17.56
C VAL A 14 20.78 0.37 17.61
N ASP A 15 19.87 1.12 18.22
CA ASP A 15 18.44 0.86 18.11
C ASP A 15 17.98 1.24 16.69
N TRP A 16 18.10 0.30 15.77
CA TRP A 16 17.71 0.48 14.39
C TRP A 16 16.20 0.61 14.26
N SER A 17 15.43 -0.17 15.00
CA SER A 17 13.97 -0.12 14.98
C SER A 17 13.44 1.24 15.42
N GLY A 18 13.93 1.76 16.54
CA GLY A 18 13.55 3.09 17.01
C GLY A 18 14.05 4.24 16.11
N ARG A 19 15.15 4.04 15.39
CA ARG A 19 15.63 5.03 14.42
C ARG A 19 14.77 5.04 13.17
N VAL A 20 14.45 3.88 12.62
CA VAL A 20 13.63 3.73 11.42
C VAL A 20 12.20 4.22 11.69
N ALA A 21 11.61 3.88 12.85
CA ALA A 21 10.26 4.29 13.23
C ALA A 21 10.04 5.82 13.26
N ARG A 22 11.12 6.61 13.44
CA ARG A 22 11.03 8.08 13.38
C ARG A 22 10.73 8.60 11.97
N HIS A 23 10.86 7.76 10.96
CA HIS A 23 10.65 8.10 9.56
C HIS A 23 9.36 7.47 9.00
N ASN A 24 8.54 6.85 9.86
CA ASN A 24 7.24 6.35 9.47
C ASN A 24 6.40 7.47 8.87
N VAL A 25 5.67 7.14 7.80
CA VAL A 25 4.76 8.10 7.16
C VAL A 25 3.43 8.09 7.88
N VAL A 26 2.99 9.25 8.35
CA VAL A 26 1.74 9.40 9.09
C VAL A 26 0.70 10.10 8.23
N TYR A 27 -0.48 9.48 8.12
CA TYR A 27 -1.63 10.00 7.41
C TYR A 27 -2.67 10.51 8.42
N LYS A 28 -3.07 11.77 8.27
CA LYS A 28 -4.09 12.40 9.11
C LYS A 28 -5.51 12.31 8.53
N THR A 29 -5.59 11.89 7.29
CA THR A 29 -6.82 11.59 6.56
C THR A 29 -6.57 10.37 5.69
N PRO A 30 -7.60 9.55 5.38
CA PRO A 30 -7.44 8.47 4.41
C PRO A 30 -6.89 9.04 3.09
N PRO A 31 -5.83 8.46 2.52
CA PRO A 31 -5.39 8.83 1.19
C PRO A 31 -6.45 8.41 0.17
N ASP A 32 -7.01 9.38 -0.55
CA ASP A 32 -8.15 9.21 -1.46
C ASP A 32 -7.75 9.07 -2.93
N ASP A 33 -6.47 9.06 -3.20
CA ASP A 33 -5.89 9.03 -4.54
C ASP A 33 -4.71 8.04 -4.56
N PRO A 34 -4.57 7.20 -5.61
CA PRO A 34 -3.44 6.28 -5.73
C PRO A 34 -2.07 6.96 -5.63
N MET A 35 -1.94 8.21 -6.11
CA MET A 35 -0.68 8.97 -6.01
C MET A 35 -0.31 9.38 -4.59
N ARG A 36 -1.27 9.33 -3.67
CA ARG A 36 -1.07 9.58 -2.22
C ARG A 36 -1.17 8.32 -1.39
N GLY A 37 -1.42 7.19 -2.05
CA GLY A 37 -1.65 5.90 -1.41
C GLY A 37 -0.49 5.43 -0.56
N MET A 38 -0.73 4.39 0.21
CA MET A 38 0.23 3.74 1.09
C MET A 38 0.95 2.63 0.31
N PRO A 39 2.24 2.82 -0.05
CA PRO A 39 3.00 1.79 -0.76
C PRO A 39 3.49 0.71 0.21
N ILE A 40 3.31 -0.55 -0.16
CA ILE A 40 3.90 -1.71 0.52
C ILE A 40 4.55 -2.64 -0.50
N GLY A 41 5.54 -3.43 -0.08
CA GLY A 41 6.20 -4.35 -1.02
C GLY A 41 7.36 -5.12 -0.40
N ASN A 42 7.78 -6.18 -1.10
CA ASN A 42 8.91 -7.03 -0.73
C ASN A 42 10.06 -6.99 -1.76
N GLY A 43 9.99 -6.09 -2.75
CA GLY A 43 10.97 -5.98 -3.84
C GLY A 43 10.58 -6.76 -5.09
N ARG A 44 9.68 -7.75 -5.01
CA ARG A 44 9.13 -8.51 -6.16
C ARG A 44 7.67 -8.17 -6.41
N LEU A 45 6.85 -8.25 -5.38
CA LEU A 45 5.46 -7.83 -5.37
C LEU A 45 5.36 -6.49 -4.64
N GLY A 46 4.61 -5.56 -5.21
CA GLY A 46 4.29 -4.28 -4.61
C GLY A 46 2.81 -4.00 -4.69
N ALA A 47 2.30 -3.22 -3.77
CA ALA A 47 0.95 -2.70 -3.81
C ALA A 47 0.92 -1.25 -3.37
N ILE A 48 -0.03 -0.51 -3.92
CA ILE A 48 -0.40 0.81 -3.44
C ILE A 48 -1.85 0.78 -2.98
N ILE A 49 -2.11 1.28 -1.78
CA ILE A 49 -3.42 1.21 -1.11
C ILE A 49 -3.97 2.62 -0.94
N TRP A 50 -5.23 2.83 -1.35
CA TRP A 50 -5.94 4.09 -1.11
C TRP A 50 -7.39 3.83 -0.70
N PHE A 51 -8.08 4.87 -0.25
CA PHE A 51 -9.40 4.78 0.35
C PHE A 51 -10.35 5.75 -0.38
N GLU A 52 -11.31 5.20 -1.07
CA GLU A 52 -12.40 5.97 -1.67
C GLU A 52 -13.55 6.11 -0.65
N HIS A 53 -14.53 6.96 -0.89
CA HIS A 53 -15.62 7.25 0.05
C HIS A 53 -16.17 6.03 0.80
N SER A 54 -16.39 4.93 0.09
CA SER A 54 -16.95 3.69 0.62
C SER A 54 -16.12 2.45 0.30
N ALA A 55 -14.84 2.60 -0.03
CA ALA A 55 -14.04 1.46 -0.43
C ALA A 55 -12.57 1.58 -0.03
N ILE A 56 -11.98 0.43 0.27
CA ILE A 56 -10.53 0.23 0.32
C ILE A 56 -10.11 -0.36 -1.02
N VAL A 57 -9.17 0.28 -1.68
CA VAL A 57 -8.70 -0.12 -2.99
C VAL A 57 -7.20 -0.33 -2.95
N TRP A 58 -6.71 -1.37 -3.60
CA TRP A 58 -5.28 -1.53 -3.82
C TRP A 58 -4.99 -2.07 -5.21
N GLN A 59 -3.92 -1.58 -5.78
CA GLN A 59 -3.37 -2.04 -7.04
C GLN A 59 -2.06 -2.77 -6.79
N THR A 60 -1.93 -3.96 -7.37
CA THR A 60 -0.72 -4.78 -7.24
C THR A 60 0.10 -4.75 -8.51
N ASN A 61 1.42 -4.74 -8.34
CA ASN A 61 2.39 -4.83 -9.42
C ASN A 61 3.46 -5.86 -9.07
N ARG A 62 3.98 -6.53 -10.10
CA ARG A 62 5.16 -7.40 -9.98
C ARG A 62 6.28 -6.89 -10.86
N CYS A 63 7.50 -6.96 -10.35
CA CYS A 63 8.68 -6.46 -11.06
C CYS A 63 9.02 -7.26 -12.33
N ASP A 64 8.46 -8.47 -12.48
CA ASP A 64 8.66 -9.39 -13.61
C ASP A 64 7.46 -9.45 -14.56
N LEU A 65 6.44 -8.63 -14.36
CA LEU A 65 5.25 -8.59 -15.21
C LEU A 65 5.41 -7.54 -16.30
N PHE A 66 5.85 -7.98 -17.45
CA PHE A 66 6.02 -7.14 -18.64
C PHE A 66 5.08 -7.56 -19.75
N GLU A 67 4.68 -6.60 -20.56
CA GLU A 67 4.03 -6.86 -21.84
C GLU A 67 4.87 -6.30 -22.97
N ASP A 68 5.11 -7.11 -23.98
CA ASP A 68 5.71 -6.69 -25.23
C ASP A 68 4.65 -5.93 -26.04
N CYS A 69 4.73 -4.61 -26.03
CA CYS A 69 3.94 -3.81 -26.95
C CYS A 69 4.63 -3.80 -28.32
N PRO A 70 3.90 -4.08 -29.42
CA PRO A 70 4.44 -3.80 -30.76
C PRO A 70 4.77 -2.31 -30.82
N GLY A 71 6.07 -2.03 -30.95
CA GLY A 71 6.58 -0.69 -30.82
C GLY A 71 6.32 0.14 -32.08
N ASP A 72 5.17 0.83 -32.15
CA ASP A 72 5.04 1.82 -33.19
C ASP A 72 4.44 3.17 -32.77
N ARG A 73 4.25 3.40 -31.44
CA ARG A 73 3.64 4.66 -31.02
C ARG A 73 4.53 5.62 -30.25
N PHE A 74 5.71 5.22 -29.80
CA PHE A 74 6.54 6.10 -28.96
C PHE A 74 8.02 6.20 -29.35
N THR A 75 8.52 5.39 -30.27
CA THR A 75 9.92 5.41 -30.71
C THR A 75 10.07 5.90 -32.13
N ASN A 76 9.80 7.17 -32.37
CA ASN A 76 10.20 7.85 -33.61
C ASN A 76 11.70 8.29 -33.51
N TRP A 77 12.55 7.40 -33.03
CA TRP A 77 14.01 7.59 -33.03
C TRP A 77 14.68 6.51 -33.88
N GLY A 78 14.41 6.59 -35.18
CA GLY A 78 15.40 6.32 -36.23
C GLY A 78 16.10 4.97 -36.30
N SER A 79 15.52 3.87 -35.77
CA SER A 79 16.05 2.54 -36.03
C SER A 79 15.00 1.70 -36.77
N GLU A 80 15.42 1.12 -37.92
CA GLU A 80 14.59 0.25 -38.76
C GLU A 80 14.40 -1.16 -38.16
N GLU A 81 14.82 -1.42 -36.92
CA GLU A 81 14.50 -2.63 -36.17
C GLU A 81 13.25 -2.38 -35.33
N GLU A 82 12.29 -3.28 -35.42
CA GLU A 82 11.08 -3.33 -34.58
C GLU A 82 11.50 -3.44 -33.11
N ASP A 83 11.84 -2.32 -32.46
CA ASP A 83 12.13 -2.26 -31.06
C ASP A 83 10.85 -2.58 -30.29
N LYS A 84 10.76 -3.83 -29.82
CA LYS A 84 9.73 -4.26 -28.88
C LYS A 84 9.95 -3.52 -27.57
N VAL A 85 9.12 -2.54 -27.29
CA VAL A 85 9.13 -1.86 -26.01
C VAL A 85 8.40 -2.72 -25.00
N SER A 86 9.17 -3.29 -24.07
CA SER A 86 8.60 -4.02 -22.93
C SER A 86 8.10 -3.04 -21.88
N THR A 87 6.81 -3.03 -21.63
CA THR A 87 6.17 -2.13 -20.67
C THR A 87 5.78 -2.89 -19.40
N LEU A 88 6.10 -2.33 -18.24
CA LEU A 88 5.66 -2.89 -16.95
C LEU A 88 4.13 -2.79 -16.85
N ARG A 89 3.48 -3.92 -16.61
CA ARG A 89 2.03 -4.01 -16.40
C ARG A 89 1.69 -4.17 -14.93
N HIS A 90 0.54 -3.63 -14.53
CA HIS A 90 -0.01 -3.93 -13.21
C HIS A 90 -0.65 -5.33 -13.20
N ALA A 91 -0.51 -6.04 -12.06
CA ALA A 91 -1.00 -7.40 -11.92
C ALA A 91 -2.52 -7.46 -11.74
N GLY A 92 -3.12 -6.38 -11.24
CA GLY A 92 -4.54 -6.27 -11.02
C GLY A 92 -4.87 -5.29 -9.90
N GLN A 93 -6.16 -5.07 -9.72
CA GLN A 93 -6.72 -4.23 -8.67
C GLN A 93 -7.70 -5.06 -7.83
N ALA A 94 -7.70 -4.82 -6.55
CA ALA A 94 -8.69 -5.35 -5.64
C ALA A 94 -9.40 -4.22 -4.90
N ARG A 95 -10.65 -4.46 -4.53
CA ARG A 95 -11.52 -3.48 -3.88
C ARG A 95 -12.37 -4.18 -2.82
N ILE A 96 -12.38 -3.60 -1.62
CA ILE A 96 -13.35 -3.93 -0.58
C ILE A 96 -14.34 -2.76 -0.53
N THR A 97 -15.60 -3.02 -0.83
CA THR A 97 -16.64 -2.00 -0.89
C THR A 97 -17.62 -2.17 0.27
N PHE A 98 -17.88 -1.08 0.98
CA PHE A 98 -18.87 -0.94 2.03
C PHE A 98 -20.15 -0.34 1.45
N SER A 99 -21.29 -0.61 2.07
CA SER A 99 -22.56 0.06 1.72
C SER A 99 -22.61 1.50 2.25
N LEU A 100 -21.80 1.81 3.28
CA LEU A 100 -21.72 3.10 3.93
C LEU A 100 -20.44 3.87 3.53
N PRO A 101 -20.49 5.20 3.39
CA PRO A 101 -19.32 6.01 3.01
C PRO A 101 -18.40 6.28 4.21
N VAL A 102 -17.84 5.21 4.78
CA VAL A 102 -17.09 5.23 6.04
C VAL A 102 -15.77 6.01 5.98
N PHE A 103 -15.21 6.22 4.78
CA PHE A 103 -13.98 6.98 4.56
C PHE A 103 -14.22 8.39 4.04
N ASP A 104 -15.49 8.79 3.82
CA ASP A 104 -15.80 10.11 3.32
C ASP A 104 -15.49 11.17 4.38
N ARG A 105 -14.74 12.20 3.97
CA ARG A 105 -14.29 13.31 4.83
C ARG A 105 -15.43 14.05 5.51
N PHE A 106 -16.61 14.06 4.93
CA PHE A 106 -17.80 14.71 5.52
C PHE A 106 -18.26 14.03 6.81
N TYR A 107 -18.09 12.72 6.90
CA TYR A 107 -18.55 11.90 8.02
C TYR A 107 -17.42 11.50 8.96
N LEU A 108 -16.18 11.84 8.61
CA LEU A 108 -14.98 11.49 9.37
C LEU A 108 -14.91 12.31 10.66
N GLN A 109 -14.83 11.64 11.79
CA GLN A 109 -14.62 12.26 13.11
C GLN A 109 -13.15 12.20 13.51
N ASP A 110 -12.48 11.08 13.23
CA ASP A 110 -11.06 10.89 13.54
C ASP A 110 -10.44 9.88 12.57
N CYS A 111 -9.14 10.02 12.34
CA CYS A 111 -8.38 9.17 11.45
C CYS A 111 -6.91 9.16 11.82
N HIS A 112 -6.34 7.98 11.81
CA HIS A 112 -4.89 7.83 11.88
C HIS A 112 -4.45 6.72 10.93
N GLY A 113 -3.53 7.05 10.04
CA GLY A 113 -2.85 6.10 9.20
C GLY A 113 -1.35 6.15 9.42
N GLU A 114 -0.70 5.03 9.28
CA GLU A 114 0.74 4.89 9.41
C GLU A 114 1.27 3.87 8.41
N LEU A 115 2.32 4.26 7.72
CA LEU A 115 3.17 3.34 6.99
C LEU A 115 4.43 3.11 7.82
N ASP A 116 4.52 1.96 8.45
CA ASP A 116 5.69 1.54 9.20
C ASP A 116 6.75 1.02 8.23
N ILE A 117 7.74 1.86 7.94
CA ILE A 117 8.80 1.53 6.98
C ILE A 117 9.78 0.49 7.53
N GLY A 118 9.80 0.26 8.84
CA GLY A 118 10.65 -0.75 9.47
C GLY A 118 10.12 -2.17 9.31
N THR A 119 8.80 -2.31 9.29
CA THR A 119 8.11 -3.61 9.16
C THR A 119 7.41 -3.80 7.82
N GLY A 120 7.31 -2.73 7.01
CA GLY A 120 6.59 -2.76 5.72
C GLY A 120 5.07 -2.88 5.86
N VAL A 121 4.53 -2.49 7.03
CA VAL A 121 3.10 -2.60 7.32
C VAL A 121 2.41 -1.26 7.12
N ALA A 122 1.33 -1.25 6.34
CA ALA A 122 0.41 -0.13 6.22
C ALA A 122 -0.77 -0.34 7.15
N ARG A 123 -1.09 0.67 7.98
CA ARG A 123 -2.22 0.67 8.89
C ARG A 123 -3.05 1.93 8.70
N LEU A 124 -4.34 1.78 8.74
CA LEU A 124 -5.28 2.90 8.81
C LEU A 124 -6.44 2.53 9.72
N TRP A 125 -6.79 3.41 10.63
CA TRP A 125 -8.09 3.34 11.29
C TRP A 125 -8.84 4.67 11.12
N VAL A 126 -10.14 4.56 11.01
CA VAL A 126 -11.05 5.68 10.90
C VAL A 126 -12.20 5.51 11.89
N ARG A 127 -12.66 6.62 12.42
CA ARG A 127 -13.92 6.75 13.14
C ARG A 127 -14.79 7.74 12.38
N SER A 128 -15.95 7.30 12.00
CA SER A 128 -16.96 8.10 11.29
C SER A 128 -18.29 8.08 12.01
N GLU A 129 -19.29 8.79 11.51
CA GLU A 129 -20.67 8.71 12.02
C GLU A 129 -21.27 7.29 11.89
N PHE A 130 -20.71 6.49 10.98
CA PHE A 130 -21.14 5.11 10.73
C PHE A 130 -20.45 4.07 11.62
N GLY A 131 -19.46 4.47 12.43
CA GLY A 131 -18.74 3.59 13.33
C GLY A 131 -17.23 3.61 13.10
N PHE A 132 -16.58 2.48 13.40
CA PHE A 132 -15.13 2.32 13.37
C PHE A 132 -14.73 1.28 12.33
N VAL A 133 -13.68 1.59 11.58
CA VAL A 133 -13.03 0.66 10.64
C VAL A 133 -11.52 0.73 10.86
N SER A 134 -10.89 -0.44 10.99
CA SER A 134 -9.43 -0.59 11.02
C SER A 134 -8.97 -1.52 9.91
N PHE A 135 -7.95 -1.10 9.21
CA PHE A 135 -7.32 -1.84 8.12
C PHE A 135 -5.82 -1.92 8.34
N GLU A 136 -5.28 -3.10 8.15
CA GLU A 136 -3.85 -3.38 8.19
C GLU A 136 -3.47 -4.26 7.01
N ALA A 137 -2.35 -3.95 6.34
CA ALA A 137 -1.85 -4.74 5.23
C ALA A 137 -0.34 -4.82 5.20
N LEU A 138 0.16 -5.94 4.73
CA LEU A 138 1.59 -6.19 4.47
C LEU A 138 1.75 -7.15 3.29
N ILE A 139 2.93 -7.15 2.70
CA ILE A 139 3.33 -8.17 1.72
C ILE A 139 4.38 -9.07 2.37
N ASP A 140 4.09 -10.37 2.40
CA ASP A 140 5.02 -11.38 2.92
C ASP A 140 6.31 -11.37 2.08
N TYR A 141 7.44 -11.43 2.78
CA TYR A 141 8.75 -11.33 2.13
C TYR A 141 9.08 -12.56 1.28
N GLU A 142 8.69 -13.74 1.72
CA GLU A 142 9.06 -15.01 1.06
C GLU A 142 7.99 -15.49 0.07
N ALA A 143 6.73 -15.35 0.44
CA ALA A 143 5.61 -15.98 -0.26
C ALA A 143 5.02 -15.14 -1.41
N ASP A 144 5.40 -13.87 -1.58
CA ASP A 144 4.78 -12.93 -2.52
C ASP A 144 3.25 -12.86 -2.37
N VAL A 145 2.79 -12.85 -1.13
CA VAL A 145 1.36 -12.79 -0.77
C VAL A 145 1.07 -11.48 -0.05
N LEU A 146 0.04 -10.78 -0.50
CA LEU A 146 -0.51 -9.65 0.22
C LEU A 146 -1.48 -10.17 1.28
N HIS A 147 -1.20 -9.87 2.53
CA HIS A 147 -2.08 -10.12 3.66
C HIS A 147 -2.76 -8.83 4.06
N PHE A 148 -4.04 -8.92 4.41
CA PHE A 148 -4.74 -7.82 5.05
C PHE A 148 -5.62 -8.30 6.20
N ARG A 149 -5.82 -7.42 7.16
CA ARG A 149 -6.74 -7.56 8.28
C ARG A 149 -7.71 -6.39 8.24
N LEU A 150 -8.99 -6.69 8.32
CA LEU A 150 -10.05 -5.71 8.39
C LEU A 150 -10.88 -5.96 9.65
N GLU A 151 -11.05 -4.94 10.46
CA GLU A 151 -11.92 -4.95 11.63
C GLU A 151 -12.94 -3.82 11.49
N THR A 152 -14.20 -4.11 11.76
CA THR A 152 -15.31 -3.16 11.63
C THR A 152 -16.23 -3.22 12.82
N GLU A 153 -16.58 -2.05 13.35
CA GLU A 153 -17.64 -1.86 14.37
C GLU A 153 -18.58 -0.79 13.83
N LEU A 154 -19.49 -1.18 12.94
CA LEU A 154 -20.42 -0.26 12.28
C LEU A 154 -21.75 -0.19 13.01
N THR A 155 -22.40 0.98 12.93
CA THR A 155 -23.72 1.23 13.54
C THR A 155 -24.83 0.40 12.89
N GLU A 156 -24.67 0.09 11.61
CA GLU A 156 -25.55 -0.82 10.87
C GLU A 156 -24.74 -2.02 10.38
N PRO A 157 -25.33 -3.23 10.37
CA PRO A 157 -24.67 -4.40 9.81
C PRO A 157 -24.29 -4.17 8.35
N ASP A 158 -23.03 -4.24 8.04
CA ASP A 158 -22.51 -4.18 6.69
C ASP A 158 -21.70 -5.45 6.38
N ALA A 159 -21.92 -6.01 5.21
CA ALA A 159 -21.16 -7.13 4.69
C ALA A 159 -20.33 -6.63 3.50
N PRO A 160 -19.09 -6.17 3.75
CA PRO A 160 -18.25 -5.62 2.69
C PRO A 160 -18.05 -6.64 1.56
N SER A 161 -18.22 -6.18 0.34
CA SER A 161 -17.96 -7.01 -0.85
C SER A 161 -16.50 -6.88 -1.30
N VAL A 162 -15.90 -8.01 -1.68
CA VAL A 162 -14.53 -8.04 -2.22
C VAL A 162 -14.60 -8.33 -3.70
N VAL A 163 -14.02 -7.46 -4.51
CA VAL A 163 -13.94 -7.60 -5.96
C VAL A 163 -12.47 -7.60 -6.38
N LEU A 164 -12.09 -8.60 -7.18
CA LEU A 164 -10.78 -8.68 -7.83
C LEU A 164 -10.96 -8.36 -9.31
N GLN A 165 -10.24 -7.37 -9.80
CA GLN A 165 -10.22 -6.97 -11.21
C GLN A 165 -8.84 -7.26 -11.80
N ARG A 166 -8.82 -8.00 -12.90
CA ARG A 166 -7.66 -8.14 -13.77
C ARG A 166 -7.88 -7.29 -15.01
N TYR A 167 -6.88 -6.50 -15.37
CA TYR A 167 -6.88 -5.69 -16.58
C TYR A 167 -6.08 -6.37 -17.68
#